data_a0cbe003d4b4b669d101d97fd81fb173
#
_entry.id   a0cbe003d4b4b669d101d97fd81fb173
#
_cell.length_a   1.000
_cell.length_b   1.000
_cell.length_c   1.000
_cell.angle_alpha   90.00
_cell.angle_beta   90.00
_cell.angle_gamma   90.00
#
_symmetry.space_group_name_H-M   'P 1'
#
loop_
_entity.id
_entity.type
_entity.pdbx_description
1 polymer ?
#
loop_
_entity_poly.entity_id
_entity_poly.type
_entity_poly.pdbx_seq_one_letter_code
_entity_poly.pdbx_strand_id
1 'polypeptide(L)'
;MKLGTTLYALTNEFLSRRYSFEDLLAETAARGTGPGLEIVGFQSIRGFPVVTDEFAARFKELVAKHRLVPTSLAINADQEIRRGRVMSDDEMVAYHEPQIRAAAKLGFPVARYQYGAGPDVIRRLAPLAEKLNVKLGLEIHAPQHANHPDVLKYREMYAKVKSPYLGWIPDFSSTAKTVPPSFLEFFRGKGVPESLISLAMEIWHGEGDAQRRMMQYKERARASGADEMQLNELSLIFPMFGKQDPRSWLELMPEVVHIHGKFFGFDADGNEEAIDYPALLPLFRDSGFDGYMSSEWEGHMYSDADAFEMIERHQAMCRRILAAN
;
A
#
# COMPACT_ATOMS: atom_id res chain seq x y z
N MET A 1 8.59 12.75 10.46
CA MET A 1 8.33 11.62 9.53
C MET A 1 9.63 11.15 8.93
N LYS A 2 9.84 9.83 8.84
CA LYS A 2 11.05 9.16 8.31
C LYS A 2 10.69 8.42 7.03
N LEU A 3 11.67 8.23 6.13
CA LEU A 3 11.44 7.52 4.87
C LEU A 3 11.94 6.08 4.95
N GLY A 4 11.33 5.21 4.20
CA GLY A 4 11.69 3.82 4.03
C GLY A 4 11.26 3.28 2.68
N THR A 5 11.50 1.99 2.46
CA THR A 5 11.14 1.29 1.22
C THR A 5 10.33 0.04 1.58
N THR A 6 9.23 -0.19 0.88
CA THR A 6 8.60 -1.52 0.86
C THR A 6 9.21 -2.37 -0.24
N LEU A 7 9.56 -3.62 0.06
CA LEU A 7 10.06 -4.53 -0.97
C LEU A 7 8.99 -4.93 -2.00
N TYR A 8 7.73 -4.57 -1.77
CA TYR A 8 6.68 -4.67 -2.79
C TYR A 8 7.05 -3.87 -4.05
N ALA A 9 7.60 -2.68 -3.88
CA ALA A 9 8.05 -1.85 -4.98
C ALA A 9 9.15 -2.52 -5.85
N LEU A 10 9.87 -3.51 -5.30
CA LEU A 10 10.96 -4.26 -5.94
C LEU A 10 10.51 -5.65 -6.42
N THR A 11 9.21 -5.86 -6.63
CA THR A 11 8.64 -7.16 -7.00
C THR A 11 9.27 -7.72 -8.29
N ASN A 12 9.43 -6.89 -9.32
CA ASN A 12 9.99 -7.33 -10.61
C ASN A 12 11.46 -7.72 -10.50
N GLU A 13 12.25 -6.99 -9.71
CA GLU A 13 13.65 -7.29 -9.42
C GLU A 13 13.82 -8.64 -8.75
N PHE A 14 12.92 -8.95 -7.81
CA PHE A 14 12.91 -10.21 -7.09
C PHE A 14 12.41 -11.37 -7.98
N LEU A 15 11.27 -11.22 -8.65
CA LEU A 15 10.67 -12.27 -9.48
C LEU A 15 11.53 -12.61 -10.70
N SER A 16 12.22 -11.63 -11.29
CA SER A 16 13.16 -11.88 -12.39
C SER A 16 14.45 -12.57 -11.94
N ARG A 17 14.63 -12.78 -10.63
CA ARG A 17 15.83 -13.37 -10.01
C ARG A 17 17.12 -12.57 -10.29
N ARG A 18 17.02 -11.30 -10.62
CA ARG A 18 18.18 -10.39 -10.70
C ARG A 18 18.79 -10.13 -9.33
N TYR A 19 17.94 -10.15 -8.29
CA TYR A 19 18.32 -9.94 -6.91
C TYR A 19 17.74 -11.04 -6.03
N SER A 20 18.56 -11.57 -5.12
CA SER A 20 18.07 -12.36 -3.99
C SER A 20 17.44 -11.46 -2.94
N PHE A 21 16.74 -12.04 -1.97
CA PHE A 21 16.22 -11.27 -0.83
C PHE A 21 17.33 -10.48 -0.10
N GLU A 22 18.51 -11.10 0.09
CA GLU A 22 19.66 -10.45 0.74
C GLU A 22 20.22 -9.30 -0.11
N ASP A 23 20.27 -9.48 -1.44
CA ASP A 23 20.72 -8.42 -2.37
C ASP A 23 19.78 -7.23 -2.34
N LEU A 24 18.45 -7.44 -2.26
CA LEU A 24 17.48 -6.35 -2.14
C LEU A 24 17.72 -5.51 -0.89
N LEU A 25 18.01 -6.15 0.26
CA LEU A 25 18.32 -5.42 1.48
C LEU A 25 19.64 -4.63 1.37
N ALA A 26 20.65 -5.28 0.81
CA ALA A 26 21.96 -4.67 0.60
C ALA A 26 21.89 -3.45 -0.33
N GLU A 27 21.17 -3.58 -1.45
CA GLU A 27 21.00 -2.52 -2.46
C GLU A 27 20.14 -1.36 -1.93
N THR A 28 19.06 -1.66 -1.19
CA THR A 28 18.25 -0.63 -0.50
C THR A 28 19.12 0.24 0.42
N ALA A 29 20.03 -0.39 1.16
CA ALA A 29 20.95 0.34 2.04
C ALA A 29 22.02 1.09 1.26
N ALA A 30 22.62 0.48 0.23
CA ALA A 30 23.69 1.07 -0.56
C ALA A 30 23.23 2.32 -1.32
N ARG A 31 22.00 2.31 -1.83
CA ARG A 31 21.38 3.45 -2.53
C ARG A 31 20.80 4.51 -1.59
N GLY A 32 20.82 4.28 -0.27
CA GLY A 32 20.30 5.23 0.71
C GLY A 32 18.78 5.42 0.67
N THR A 33 18.05 4.40 0.22
CA THR A 33 16.57 4.38 0.19
C THR A 33 15.95 3.80 1.47
N GLY A 34 16.78 3.48 2.48
CA GLY A 34 16.40 3.18 3.85
C GLY A 34 16.30 4.45 4.72
N PRO A 35 16.41 4.31 6.06
CA PRO A 35 16.62 3.04 6.74
C PRO A 35 15.35 2.21 6.93
N GLY A 36 14.14 2.77 6.79
CA GLY A 36 12.90 2.02 6.98
C GLY A 36 12.78 0.88 5.98
N LEU A 37 12.45 -0.31 6.48
CA LEU A 37 12.25 -1.50 5.66
C LEU A 37 10.88 -2.11 5.96
N GLU A 38 10.06 -2.18 4.93
CA GLU A 38 8.82 -2.95 4.94
C GLU A 38 8.97 -4.16 4.02
N ILE A 39 8.43 -5.31 4.43
CA ILE A 39 8.39 -6.51 3.59
C ILE A 39 6.98 -7.08 3.51
N VAL A 40 6.70 -7.79 2.40
CA VAL A 40 5.48 -8.57 2.23
C VAL A 40 5.76 -10.00 2.62
N GLY A 41 5.09 -10.51 3.67
CA GLY A 41 5.41 -11.78 4.30
C GLY A 41 5.43 -12.95 3.32
N PHE A 42 4.37 -13.14 2.55
CA PHE A 42 4.26 -14.26 1.61
C PHE A 42 5.18 -14.13 0.38
N GLN A 43 5.57 -12.92 0.02
CA GLN A 43 6.48 -12.66 -1.10
C GLN A 43 7.95 -12.82 -0.69
N SER A 44 8.29 -12.40 0.52
CA SER A 44 9.67 -12.29 0.98
C SER A 44 10.14 -13.51 1.78
N ILE A 45 9.21 -14.27 2.39
CA ILE A 45 9.54 -15.35 3.33
C ILE A 45 9.02 -16.69 2.80
N ARG A 46 9.94 -17.56 2.43
CA ARG A 46 9.56 -18.92 1.99
C ARG A 46 8.87 -19.68 3.13
N GLY A 47 7.65 -20.13 2.87
CA GLY A 47 6.86 -20.89 3.84
C GLY A 47 6.11 -20.02 4.85
N PHE A 48 6.03 -18.69 4.63
CA PHE A 48 5.23 -17.80 5.45
C PHE A 48 3.81 -18.37 5.70
N PRO A 49 3.29 -18.31 6.93
CA PRO A 49 3.77 -17.55 8.10
C PRO A 49 4.76 -18.31 9.01
N VAL A 50 5.24 -19.47 8.61
CA VAL A 50 6.23 -20.20 9.40
C VAL A 50 7.61 -19.55 9.24
N VAL A 51 8.06 -18.89 10.29
CA VAL A 51 9.40 -18.28 10.37
C VAL A 51 10.30 -19.16 11.22
N THR A 52 11.30 -19.79 10.61
CA THR A 52 12.30 -20.60 11.35
C THR A 52 13.21 -19.72 12.20
N ASP A 53 13.82 -20.28 13.23
CA ASP A 53 14.78 -19.54 14.05
C ASP A 53 16.03 -19.13 13.26
N GLU A 54 16.46 -19.99 12.35
CA GLU A 54 17.58 -19.71 11.45
C GLU A 54 17.30 -18.50 10.56
N PHE A 55 16.10 -18.47 9.88
CA PHE A 55 15.73 -17.32 9.05
C PHE A 55 15.61 -16.05 9.88
N ALA A 56 15.00 -16.12 11.07
CA ALA A 56 14.87 -14.95 11.95
C ALA A 56 16.23 -14.41 12.40
N ALA A 57 17.16 -15.28 12.75
CA ALA A 57 18.53 -14.90 13.10
C ALA A 57 19.25 -14.24 11.91
N ARG A 58 19.18 -14.85 10.73
CA ARG A 58 19.77 -14.33 9.50
C ARG A 58 19.17 -12.98 9.09
N PHE A 59 17.86 -12.83 9.17
CA PHE A 59 17.18 -11.55 8.90
C PHE A 59 17.68 -10.44 9.82
N LYS A 60 17.75 -10.70 11.13
CA LYS A 60 18.25 -9.73 12.11
C LYS A 60 19.72 -9.36 11.87
N GLU A 61 20.55 -10.32 11.49
CA GLU A 61 21.95 -10.08 11.11
C GLU A 61 22.05 -9.14 9.90
N LEU A 62 21.26 -9.42 8.83
CA LEU A 62 21.24 -8.60 7.62
C LEU A 62 20.76 -7.18 7.89
N VAL A 63 19.66 -7.03 8.63
CA VAL A 63 19.11 -5.73 9.04
C VAL A 63 20.18 -4.92 9.82
N ALA A 64 20.85 -5.56 10.78
CA ALA A 64 21.90 -4.90 11.54
C ALA A 64 23.12 -4.55 10.67
N LYS A 65 23.58 -5.48 9.82
CA LYS A 65 24.69 -5.28 8.87
C LYS A 65 24.47 -4.07 7.97
N HIS A 66 23.26 -3.94 7.44
CA HIS A 66 22.90 -2.89 6.49
C HIS A 66 22.27 -1.66 7.15
N ARG A 67 22.17 -1.62 8.48
CA ARG A 67 21.59 -0.52 9.28
C ARG A 67 20.16 -0.19 8.86
N LEU A 68 19.40 -1.21 8.46
CA LEU A 68 17.99 -1.07 8.14
C LEU A 68 17.14 -1.16 9.42
N VAL A 69 15.94 -0.63 9.37
CA VAL A 69 14.99 -0.62 10.49
C VAL A 69 13.71 -1.30 10.02
N PRO A 70 13.35 -2.49 10.52
CA PRO A 70 12.05 -3.10 10.26
C PRO A 70 10.92 -2.16 10.68
N THR A 71 10.02 -1.81 9.75
CA THR A 71 8.93 -0.85 10.00
C THR A 71 7.56 -1.51 9.96
N SER A 72 7.29 -2.29 8.94
CA SER A 72 6.01 -2.95 8.73
C SER A 72 6.19 -4.32 8.05
N LEU A 73 5.44 -5.32 8.51
CA LEU A 73 5.27 -6.60 7.82
C LEU A 73 3.86 -6.64 7.24
N ALA A 74 3.75 -6.68 5.93
CA ALA A 74 2.47 -6.90 5.28
C ALA A 74 2.04 -8.37 5.42
N ILE A 75 0.88 -8.58 6.04
CA ILE A 75 0.28 -9.90 6.25
C ILE A 75 -0.91 -10.11 5.34
N ASN A 76 -1.24 -11.37 5.06
CA ASN A 76 -2.36 -11.71 4.20
C ASN A 76 -3.69 -11.61 4.92
N ALA A 77 -4.72 -11.22 4.15
CA ALA A 77 -6.10 -11.21 4.61
C ALA A 77 -7.04 -11.96 3.64
N ASP A 78 -6.53 -12.99 2.98
CA ASP A 78 -7.27 -13.78 2.00
C ASP A 78 -8.34 -14.64 2.69
N GLN A 79 -9.61 -14.31 2.44
CA GLN A 79 -10.76 -15.03 2.98
C GLN A 79 -11.12 -16.29 2.18
N GLU A 80 -10.65 -16.40 0.94
CA GLU A 80 -11.05 -17.43 -0.03
C GLU A 80 -10.03 -18.56 -0.16
N ILE A 81 -9.06 -18.65 0.76
CA ILE A 81 -8.05 -19.70 0.77
C ILE A 81 -8.65 -21.13 0.90
N ARG A 82 -9.88 -21.23 1.41
CA ARG A 82 -10.64 -22.48 1.48
C ARG A 82 -11.45 -22.69 0.21
N ARG A 83 -11.21 -23.77 -0.48
CA ARG A 83 -11.95 -24.08 -1.74
C ARG A 83 -13.46 -24.12 -1.49
N GLY A 84 -14.20 -23.33 -2.28
CA GLY A 84 -15.66 -23.35 -2.34
C GLY A 84 -16.38 -22.59 -1.24
N ARG A 85 -15.66 -21.87 -0.34
CA ARG A 85 -16.28 -21.02 0.67
C ARG A 85 -15.34 -19.97 1.23
N VAL A 86 -15.91 -18.93 1.75
CA VAL A 86 -15.21 -17.92 2.56
C VAL A 86 -14.90 -18.50 3.96
N MET A 87 -13.78 -18.14 4.54
CA MET A 87 -13.42 -18.52 5.90
C MET A 87 -14.35 -17.85 6.93
N SER A 88 -14.67 -18.56 8.00
CA SER A 88 -15.34 -17.97 9.17
C SER A 88 -14.40 -17.04 9.94
N ASP A 89 -14.95 -16.19 10.83
CA ASP A 89 -14.14 -15.32 11.68
C ASP A 89 -13.17 -16.11 12.57
N ASP A 90 -13.56 -17.30 13.06
CA ASP A 90 -12.67 -18.17 13.85
C ASP A 90 -11.48 -18.65 13.01
N GLU A 91 -11.74 -19.03 11.77
CA GLU A 91 -10.69 -19.43 10.83
C GLU A 91 -9.80 -18.24 10.45
N MET A 92 -10.39 -17.04 10.27
CA MET A 92 -9.64 -15.83 10.01
C MET A 92 -8.75 -15.42 11.20
N VAL A 93 -9.21 -15.54 12.43
CA VAL A 93 -8.38 -15.34 13.62
C VAL A 93 -7.21 -16.34 13.63
N ALA A 94 -7.51 -17.64 13.46
CA ALA A 94 -6.47 -18.68 13.41
C ALA A 94 -5.48 -18.50 12.25
N TYR A 95 -5.94 -17.93 11.13
CA TYR A 95 -5.10 -17.62 9.96
C TYR A 95 -4.16 -16.42 10.20
N HIS A 96 -4.62 -15.38 10.91
CA HIS A 96 -3.82 -14.18 11.17
C HIS A 96 -2.86 -14.33 12.36
N GLU A 97 -3.22 -15.11 13.38
CA GLU A 97 -2.40 -15.28 14.58
C GLU A 97 -0.93 -15.65 14.28
N PRO A 98 -0.61 -16.69 13.48
CA PRO A 98 0.77 -17.03 13.16
C PRO A 98 1.50 -15.94 12.37
N GLN A 99 0.80 -15.14 11.58
CA GLN A 99 1.37 -14.03 10.83
C GLN A 99 1.78 -12.88 11.76
N ILE A 100 0.98 -12.54 12.77
CA ILE A 100 1.32 -11.55 13.79
C ILE A 100 2.52 -12.04 14.63
N ARG A 101 2.58 -13.33 14.95
CA ARG A 101 3.73 -13.93 15.63
C ARG A 101 5.01 -13.87 14.77
N ALA A 102 4.88 -14.03 13.45
CA ALA A 102 5.99 -13.87 12.51
C ALA A 102 6.52 -12.42 12.53
N ALA A 103 5.64 -11.41 12.53
CA ALA A 103 6.04 -10.01 12.66
C ALA A 103 6.85 -9.77 13.94
N ALA A 104 6.36 -10.23 15.09
CA ALA A 104 7.05 -10.12 16.37
C ALA A 104 8.41 -10.82 16.33
N LYS A 105 8.48 -12.05 15.81
CA LYS A 105 9.71 -12.85 15.73
C LYS A 105 10.80 -12.18 14.91
N LEU A 106 10.41 -11.49 13.83
CA LEU A 106 11.32 -10.76 12.95
C LEU A 106 11.66 -9.35 13.47
N GLY A 107 10.93 -8.84 14.47
CA GLY A 107 11.15 -7.53 15.06
C GLY A 107 10.43 -6.39 14.35
N PHE A 108 9.39 -6.67 13.59
CA PHE A 108 8.51 -5.65 13.00
C PHE A 108 7.54 -5.10 14.05
N PRO A 109 7.50 -3.76 14.24
CA PRO A 109 6.58 -3.14 15.19
C PRO A 109 5.14 -3.04 14.68
N VAL A 110 4.93 -3.20 13.37
CA VAL A 110 3.61 -3.11 12.73
C VAL A 110 3.38 -4.34 11.86
N ALA A 111 2.19 -4.92 11.95
CA ALA A 111 1.64 -5.88 11.00
C ALA A 111 0.55 -5.18 10.19
N ARG A 112 0.80 -4.95 8.89
CA ARG A 112 -0.17 -4.33 7.98
C ARG A 112 -1.17 -5.38 7.53
N TYR A 113 -2.45 -5.12 7.71
CA TYR A 113 -3.54 -5.98 7.25
C TYR A 113 -4.51 -5.21 6.34
N GLN A 114 -5.39 -5.94 5.67
CA GLN A 114 -6.38 -5.40 4.73
C GLN A 114 -7.81 -5.78 5.13
N TYR A 115 -8.80 -5.20 4.47
CA TYR A 115 -10.24 -5.32 4.77
C TYR A 115 -10.76 -6.76 4.85
N GLY A 116 -10.13 -7.71 4.18
CA GLY A 116 -10.47 -9.12 4.27
C GLY A 116 -10.45 -9.69 5.69
N ALA A 117 -9.72 -9.07 6.63
CA ALA A 117 -9.66 -9.51 8.01
C ALA A 117 -10.95 -9.24 8.82
N GLY A 118 -11.76 -8.25 8.42
CA GLY A 118 -12.98 -7.87 9.13
C GLY A 118 -12.78 -7.24 10.53
N PRO A 119 -13.67 -6.30 10.95
CA PRO A 119 -13.50 -5.61 12.24
C PRO A 119 -13.55 -6.55 13.45
N ASP A 120 -14.40 -7.58 13.45
CA ASP A 120 -14.52 -8.52 14.59
C ASP A 120 -13.28 -9.41 14.73
N VAL A 121 -12.72 -9.85 13.61
CA VAL A 121 -11.47 -10.62 13.59
C VAL A 121 -10.34 -9.79 14.21
N ILE A 122 -10.19 -8.53 13.80
CA ILE A 122 -9.16 -7.64 14.32
C ILE A 122 -9.37 -7.32 15.80
N ARG A 123 -10.62 -7.09 16.23
CA ARG A 123 -10.96 -6.93 17.65
C ARG A 123 -10.49 -8.12 18.49
N ARG A 124 -10.66 -9.33 18.01
CA ARG A 124 -10.25 -10.58 18.69
C ARG A 124 -8.74 -10.78 18.70
N LEU A 125 -8.02 -10.23 17.71
CA LEU A 125 -6.56 -10.30 17.61
C LEU A 125 -5.84 -9.19 18.40
N ALA A 126 -6.52 -8.11 18.78
CA ALA A 126 -5.93 -6.98 19.51
C ALA A 126 -5.20 -7.39 20.80
N PRO A 127 -5.70 -8.30 21.66
CA PRO A 127 -4.98 -8.76 22.85
C PRO A 127 -3.67 -9.50 22.51
N LEU A 128 -3.62 -10.25 21.41
CA LEU A 128 -2.41 -10.91 20.95
C LEU A 128 -1.38 -9.86 20.45
N ALA A 129 -1.83 -8.88 19.71
CA ALA A 129 -1.01 -7.78 19.20
C ALA A 129 -0.34 -7.03 20.36
N GLU A 130 -1.12 -6.69 21.40
CA GLU A 130 -0.61 -6.07 22.63
C GLU A 130 0.43 -6.95 23.34
N LYS A 131 0.12 -8.23 23.55
CA LYS A 131 1.03 -9.20 24.18
C LYS A 131 2.36 -9.31 23.44
N LEU A 132 2.33 -9.20 22.11
CA LEU A 132 3.52 -9.34 21.25
C LEU A 132 4.21 -8.00 20.96
N ASN A 133 3.65 -6.88 21.44
CA ASN A 133 4.11 -5.52 21.14
C ASN A 133 4.20 -5.24 19.62
N VAL A 134 3.15 -5.68 18.87
CA VAL A 134 3.01 -5.47 17.42
C VAL A 134 1.70 -4.74 17.15
N LYS A 135 1.74 -3.58 16.54
CA LYS A 135 0.53 -2.86 16.15
C LYS A 135 -0.10 -3.49 14.91
N LEU A 136 -1.42 -3.57 14.90
CA LEU A 136 -2.20 -3.97 13.73
C LEU A 136 -2.62 -2.70 12.97
N GLY A 137 -2.05 -2.49 11.79
CA GLY A 137 -2.36 -1.34 10.95
C GLY A 137 -3.28 -1.72 9.80
N LEU A 138 -4.48 -1.14 9.74
CA LEU A 138 -5.34 -1.26 8.56
C LEU A 138 -4.82 -0.35 7.45
N GLU A 139 -4.46 -0.95 6.33
CA GLU A 139 -4.17 -0.19 5.11
C GLU A 139 -5.46 0.35 4.51
N ILE A 140 -5.51 1.68 4.34
CA ILE A 140 -6.61 2.37 3.67
C ILE A 140 -6.13 2.73 2.26
N HIS A 141 -6.34 1.79 1.34
CA HIS A 141 -5.97 1.88 -0.07
C HIS A 141 -7.19 2.23 -0.91
N ALA A 142 -7.00 2.93 -2.04
CA ALA A 142 -8.08 3.17 -3.01
C ALA A 142 -8.85 1.86 -3.33
N PRO A 143 -10.16 1.89 -3.53
CA PRO A 143 -11.02 3.06 -3.56
C PRO A 143 -11.49 3.55 -2.18
N GLN A 144 -11.06 2.89 -1.09
CA GLN A 144 -11.41 3.30 0.26
C GLN A 144 -10.69 4.60 0.65
N HIS A 145 -11.23 5.25 1.65
CA HIS A 145 -10.73 6.50 2.22
C HIS A 145 -11.20 6.65 3.67
N ALA A 146 -10.70 7.65 4.39
CA ALA A 146 -10.97 7.84 5.81
C ALA A 146 -12.45 7.74 6.23
N ASN A 147 -13.36 8.18 5.35
CA ASN A 147 -14.81 8.17 5.59
C ASN A 147 -15.57 7.15 4.71
N HIS A 148 -14.87 6.17 4.13
CA HIS A 148 -15.53 5.09 3.41
C HIS A 148 -16.36 4.22 4.37
N PRO A 149 -17.56 3.74 3.96
CA PRO A 149 -18.42 2.94 4.85
C PRO A 149 -17.73 1.76 5.53
N ASP A 150 -16.80 1.08 4.84
CA ASP A 150 -16.05 -0.02 5.43
C ASP A 150 -15.03 0.48 6.46
N VAL A 151 -14.33 1.58 6.20
CA VAL A 151 -13.40 2.19 7.16
C VAL A 151 -14.14 2.66 8.42
N LEU A 152 -15.35 3.22 8.28
CA LEU A 152 -16.17 3.64 9.42
C LEU A 152 -16.49 2.49 10.37
N LYS A 153 -16.68 1.26 9.88
CA LYS A 153 -16.89 0.07 10.73
C LYS A 153 -15.66 -0.22 11.61
N TYR A 154 -14.44 -0.07 11.06
CA TYR A 154 -13.21 -0.22 11.84
C TYR A 154 -13.02 0.95 12.80
N ARG A 155 -13.32 2.19 12.41
CA ARG A 155 -13.27 3.37 13.31
C ARG A 155 -14.17 3.18 14.52
N GLU A 156 -15.41 2.70 14.29
CA GLU A 156 -16.34 2.38 15.39
C GLU A 156 -15.78 1.28 16.32
N MET A 157 -15.20 0.24 15.75
CA MET A 157 -14.58 -0.84 16.51
C MET A 157 -13.37 -0.33 17.30
N TYR A 158 -12.48 0.45 16.70
CA TYR A 158 -11.31 1.04 17.38
C TYR A 158 -11.73 1.92 18.56
N ALA A 159 -12.74 2.76 18.36
CA ALA A 159 -13.29 3.62 19.41
C ALA A 159 -13.88 2.83 20.61
N LYS A 160 -14.39 1.62 20.37
CA LYS A 160 -14.88 0.72 21.41
C LYS A 160 -13.75 -0.03 22.14
N VAL A 161 -12.77 -0.54 21.37
CA VAL A 161 -11.66 -1.35 21.91
C VAL A 161 -10.63 -0.48 22.64
N LYS A 162 -10.35 0.71 22.11
CA LYS A 162 -9.39 1.69 22.67
C LYS A 162 -8.00 1.10 22.92
N SER A 163 -7.52 0.21 22.04
CA SER A 163 -6.20 -0.37 22.15
C SER A 163 -5.18 0.49 21.39
N PRO A 164 -4.04 0.83 22.00
CA PRO A 164 -2.96 1.56 21.31
C PRO A 164 -2.23 0.68 20.28
N TYR A 165 -2.62 -0.59 20.16
CA TYR A 165 -2.08 -1.54 19.19
C TYR A 165 -2.94 -1.68 17.94
N LEU A 166 -3.98 -0.87 17.79
CA LEU A 166 -4.77 -0.73 16.56
C LEU A 166 -4.47 0.62 15.91
N GLY A 167 -4.31 0.65 14.60
CA GLY A 167 -3.99 1.90 13.92
C GLY A 167 -4.23 1.84 12.42
N TRP A 168 -3.92 2.94 11.77
CA TRP A 168 -4.17 3.18 10.35
C TRP A 168 -2.87 3.25 9.56
N ILE A 169 -2.92 2.77 8.33
CA ILE A 169 -1.87 2.95 7.32
C ILE A 169 -2.52 3.64 6.11
N PRO A 170 -2.50 4.98 6.05
CA PRO A 170 -2.89 5.72 4.87
C PRO A 170 -2.06 5.29 3.66
N ASP A 171 -2.74 4.92 2.56
CA ASP A 171 -2.14 4.74 1.25
C ASP A 171 -2.52 5.93 0.37
N PHE A 172 -1.53 6.58 -0.22
CA PHE A 172 -1.75 7.82 -0.96
C PHE A 172 -2.50 7.64 -2.28
N SER A 173 -2.69 6.39 -2.76
CA SER A 173 -3.58 6.11 -3.90
C SER A 173 -5.02 6.55 -3.66
N SER A 174 -5.45 6.68 -2.40
CA SER A 174 -6.78 7.18 -2.04
C SER A 174 -6.99 8.66 -2.36
N THR A 175 -5.93 9.42 -2.60
CA THR A 175 -5.92 10.90 -2.76
C THR A 175 -5.30 11.36 -4.07
N ALA A 176 -5.47 10.59 -5.15
CA ALA A 176 -4.99 10.96 -6.45
C ALA A 176 -5.74 12.20 -7.01
N LYS A 177 -5.01 13.13 -7.60
CA LYS A 177 -5.55 14.30 -8.31
C LYS A 177 -5.91 13.99 -9.77
N THR A 178 -5.30 12.93 -10.31
CA THR A 178 -5.57 12.42 -11.66
C THR A 178 -5.19 10.94 -11.74
N VAL A 179 -5.59 10.27 -12.81
CA VAL A 179 -5.01 8.98 -13.21
C VAL A 179 -3.60 9.23 -13.74
N PRO A 180 -2.58 8.43 -13.38
CA PRO A 180 -1.21 8.67 -13.83
C PRO A 180 -1.11 8.74 -15.37
N PRO A 181 -0.53 9.79 -15.94
CA PRO A 181 -0.28 9.88 -17.38
C PRO A 181 0.50 8.68 -17.92
N SER A 182 1.49 8.19 -17.19
CA SER A 182 2.27 7.01 -17.56
C SER A 182 1.40 5.74 -17.68
N PHE A 183 0.38 5.59 -16.81
CA PHE A 183 -0.57 4.49 -16.88
C PHE A 183 -1.47 4.60 -18.13
N LEU A 184 -1.89 5.80 -18.48
CA LEU A 184 -2.67 6.02 -19.71
C LEU A 184 -1.82 5.77 -20.97
N GLU A 185 -0.54 6.16 -20.97
CA GLU A 185 0.39 5.86 -22.08
C GLU A 185 0.56 4.35 -22.27
N PHE A 186 0.64 3.58 -21.19
CA PHE A 186 0.68 2.13 -21.28
C PHE A 186 -0.53 1.56 -22.04
N PHE A 187 -1.75 2.07 -21.80
CA PHE A 187 -2.94 1.65 -22.55
C PHE A 187 -2.91 2.11 -24.00
N ARG A 188 -2.40 3.30 -24.29
CA ARG A 188 -2.17 3.75 -25.68
C ARG A 188 -1.20 2.81 -26.40
N GLY A 189 -0.12 2.44 -25.75
CA GLY A 189 0.84 1.47 -26.25
C GLY A 189 0.25 0.08 -26.54
N LYS A 190 -0.77 -0.32 -25.79
CA LYS A 190 -1.56 -1.54 -26.03
C LYS A 190 -2.62 -1.40 -27.13
N GLY A 191 -2.75 -0.24 -27.75
CA GLY A 191 -3.73 0.00 -28.81
C GLY A 191 -5.15 0.27 -28.30
N VAL A 192 -5.32 0.65 -27.03
CA VAL A 192 -6.64 1.08 -26.53
C VAL A 192 -7.02 2.40 -27.22
N PRO A 193 -8.22 2.49 -27.84
CA PRO A 193 -8.65 3.70 -28.53
C PRO A 193 -8.71 4.92 -27.60
N GLU A 194 -8.23 6.08 -28.10
CA GLU A 194 -8.24 7.33 -27.33
C GLU A 194 -9.67 7.73 -26.89
N SER A 195 -10.68 7.35 -27.66
CA SER A 195 -12.10 7.58 -27.28
C SER A 195 -12.49 6.85 -25.99
N LEU A 196 -11.95 5.64 -25.75
CA LEU A 196 -12.20 4.89 -24.51
C LEU A 196 -11.41 5.46 -23.34
N ILE A 197 -10.16 5.89 -23.58
CA ILE A 197 -9.33 6.55 -22.56
C ILE A 197 -9.99 7.87 -22.13
N SER A 198 -10.41 8.71 -23.09
CA SER A 198 -11.10 9.95 -22.81
C SER A 198 -12.43 9.73 -22.06
N LEU A 199 -13.20 8.72 -22.44
CA LEU A 199 -14.43 8.34 -21.75
C LEU A 199 -14.14 7.91 -20.29
N ALA A 200 -13.11 7.09 -20.08
CA ALA A 200 -12.72 6.66 -18.74
C ALA A 200 -12.30 7.85 -17.86
N MET A 201 -11.53 8.79 -18.41
CA MET A 201 -11.11 10.00 -17.70
C MET A 201 -12.29 10.94 -17.40
N GLU A 202 -13.20 11.16 -18.37
CA GLU A 202 -14.44 11.93 -18.14
C GLU A 202 -15.21 11.38 -16.93
N ILE A 203 -15.42 10.05 -16.92
CA ILE A 203 -16.19 9.39 -15.85
C ILE A 203 -15.39 9.34 -14.55
N TRP A 204 -14.07 9.15 -14.59
CA TRP A 204 -13.25 9.17 -13.40
C TRP A 204 -13.32 10.54 -12.69
N HIS A 205 -13.32 11.64 -13.44
CA HIS A 205 -13.52 12.99 -12.89
C HIS A 205 -14.95 13.27 -12.44
N GLY A 206 -15.93 12.47 -12.90
CA GLY A 206 -17.35 12.63 -12.56
C GLY A 206 -17.67 12.35 -11.09
N GLU A 207 -18.95 12.52 -10.75
CA GLU A 207 -19.50 12.32 -9.41
C GLU A 207 -19.80 10.84 -9.11
N GLY A 208 -19.89 10.52 -7.80
CA GLY A 208 -20.22 9.19 -7.30
C GLY A 208 -18.99 8.41 -6.78
N ASP A 209 -19.28 7.28 -6.16
CA ASP A 209 -18.25 6.37 -5.69
C ASP A 209 -17.54 5.62 -6.85
N ALA A 210 -16.43 4.97 -6.54
CA ALA A 210 -15.61 4.27 -7.54
C ALA A 210 -16.39 3.16 -8.26
N GLN A 211 -17.23 2.41 -7.53
CA GLN A 211 -18.01 1.31 -8.12
C GLN A 211 -19.06 1.83 -9.10
N ARG A 212 -19.79 2.89 -8.74
CA ARG A 212 -20.78 3.52 -9.62
C ARG A 212 -20.12 4.06 -10.89
N ARG A 213 -19.00 4.76 -10.76
CA ARG A 213 -18.24 5.29 -11.90
C ARG A 213 -17.73 4.16 -12.80
N MET A 214 -17.20 3.08 -12.22
CA MET A 214 -16.76 1.90 -12.98
C MET A 214 -17.93 1.26 -13.76
N MET A 215 -19.10 1.11 -13.14
CA MET A 215 -20.27 0.57 -13.82
C MET A 215 -20.72 1.47 -14.97
N GLN A 216 -20.78 2.78 -14.75
CA GLN A 216 -21.13 3.77 -15.78
C GLN A 216 -20.14 3.71 -16.96
N TYR A 217 -18.84 3.60 -16.68
CA TYR A 217 -17.83 3.42 -17.73
C TYR A 217 -18.08 2.15 -18.54
N LYS A 218 -18.25 1.01 -17.88
CA LYS A 218 -18.48 -0.28 -18.55
C LYS A 218 -19.72 -0.27 -19.42
N GLU A 219 -20.81 0.36 -18.97
CA GLU A 219 -22.05 0.50 -19.74
C GLU A 219 -21.82 1.35 -21.00
N ARG A 220 -21.26 2.55 -20.86
CA ARG A 220 -21.03 3.47 -21.99
C ARG A 220 -20.00 2.93 -22.98
N ALA A 221 -18.93 2.29 -22.49
CA ALA A 221 -17.91 1.69 -23.34
C ALA A 221 -18.46 0.51 -24.16
N ARG A 222 -19.31 -0.36 -23.57
CA ARG A 222 -19.99 -1.43 -24.31
C ARG A 222 -20.93 -0.87 -25.40
N ALA A 223 -21.67 0.17 -25.07
CA ALA A 223 -22.58 0.81 -26.04
C ALA A 223 -21.81 1.42 -27.23
N SER A 224 -20.55 1.79 -27.05
CA SER A 224 -19.66 2.25 -28.14
C SER A 224 -18.94 1.11 -28.89
N GLY A 225 -19.20 -0.15 -28.56
CA GLY A 225 -18.59 -1.31 -29.20
C GLY A 225 -17.18 -1.65 -28.72
N ALA A 226 -16.83 -1.26 -27.51
CA ALA A 226 -15.52 -1.56 -26.93
C ALA A 226 -15.30 -3.07 -26.78
N ASP A 227 -14.06 -3.50 -27.00
CA ASP A 227 -13.62 -4.85 -26.70
C ASP A 227 -13.64 -5.12 -25.18
N GLU A 228 -14.15 -6.28 -24.78
CA GLU A 228 -14.33 -6.62 -23.36
C GLU A 228 -13.00 -6.68 -22.60
N MET A 229 -11.88 -7.04 -23.24
CA MET A 229 -10.57 -7.06 -22.60
C MET A 229 -10.11 -5.62 -22.31
N GLN A 230 -10.13 -4.75 -23.31
CA GLN A 230 -9.78 -3.33 -23.16
C GLN A 230 -10.66 -2.64 -22.12
N LEU A 231 -11.98 -2.96 -22.13
CA LEU A 231 -12.94 -2.45 -21.18
C LEU A 231 -12.59 -2.85 -19.75
N ASN A 232 -12.29 -4.13 -19.52
CA ASN A 232 -11.96 -4.61 -18.18
C ASN A 232 -10.61 -4.09 -17.68
N GLU A 233 -9.58 -4.05 -18.52
CA GLU A 233 -8.28 -3.50 -18.17
C GLU A 233 -8.37 -2.02 -17.78
N LEU A 234 -8.99 -1.18 -18.62
CA LEU A 234 -9.11 0.25 -18.34
C LEU A 234 -10.04 0.56 -17.18
N SER A 235 -10.97 -0.33 -16.86
CA SER A 235 -11.85 -0.16 -15.69
C SER A 235 -11.11 -0.20 -14.35
N LEU A 236 -9.86 -0.70 -14.33
CA LEU A 236 -9.00 -0.74 -13.13
C LEU A 236 -8.66 0.65 -12.60
N ILE A 237 -8.76 1.71 -13.42
CA ILE A 237 -8.52 3.08 -12.94
C ILE A 237 -9.44 3.48 -11.78
N PHE A 238 -10.67 2.94 -11.73
CA PHE A 238 -11.65 3.32 -10.72
C PHE A 238 -11.35 2.76 -9.32
N PRO A 239 -10.96 1.49 -9.16
CA PRO A 239 -10.53 0.98 -7.86
C PRO A 239 -9.08 1.35 -7.49
N MET A 240 -8.21 1.71 -8.44
CA MET A 240 -6.79 1.98 -8.16
C MET A 240 -6.51 3.43 -7.76
N PHE A 241 -7.33 4.38 -8.21
CA PHE A 241 -7.08 5.82 -8.00
C PHE A 241 -8.27 6.49 -7.33
N GLY A 242 -8.13 6.75 -6.02
CA GLY A 242 -9.13 7.48 -5.23
C GLY A 242 -8.98 8.99 -5.40
N LYS A 243 -10.09 9.74 -5.24
CA LYS A 243 -10.15 11.21 -5.41
C LYS A 243 -10.44 11.94 -4.09
N GLN A 244 -10.02 11.39 -2.97
CA GLN A 244 -10.33 12.03 -1.69
C GLN A 244 -9.48 13.28 -1.46
N ASP A 245 -10.06 14.25 -0.76
CA ASP A 245 -9.31 15.39 -0.26
C ASP A 245 -8.20 14.89 0.70
N PRO A 246 -6.94 15.27 0.49
CA PRO A 246 -5.84 14.94 1.40
C PRO A 246 -6.13 15.26 2.88
N ARG A 247 -6.92 16.29 3.15
CA ARG A 247 -7.30 16.69 4.53
C ARG A 247 -8.17 15.64 5.24
N SER A 248 -8.80 14.72 4.51
CA SER A 248 -9.57 13.63 5.12
C SER A 248 -8.73 12.73 6.04
N TRP A 249 -7.41 12.68 5.84
CA TRP A 249 -6.49 11.94 6.71
C TRP A 249 -6.36 12.54 8.12
N LEU A 250 -6.64 13.85 8.30
CA LEU A 250 -6.50 14.52 9.60
C LEU A 250 -7.35 13.88 10.70
N GLU A 251 -8.49 13.30 10.34
CA GLU A 251 -9.37 12.59 11.28
C GLU A 251 -8.75 11.30 11.86
N LEU A 252 -7.76 10.72 11.17
CA LEU A 252 -7.12 9.47 11.55
C LEU A 252 -5.72 9.66 12.15
N MET A 253 -5.16 10.88 12.07
CA MET A 253 -3.76 11.18 12.42
C MET A 253 -3.30 10.65 13.78
N PRO A 254 -4.09 10.75 14.88
CA PRO A 254 -3.62 10.27 16.18
C PRO A 254 -3.32 8.76 16.24
N GLU A 255 -3.90 8.00 15.32
CA GLU A 255 -3.80 6.54 15.30
C GLU A 255 -3.01 6.03 14.06
N VAL A 256 -2.40 6.93 13.27
CA VAL A 256 -1.56 6.52 12.14
C VAL A 256 -0.29 5.86 12.66
N VAL A 257 -0.03 4.64 12.23
CA VAL A 257 1.12 3.84 12.68
C VAL A 257 2.20 3.66 11.61
N HIS A 258 1.85 3.83 10.34
CA HIS A 258 2.72 3.74 9.18
C HIS A 258 2.05 4.45 8.00
N ILE A 259 2.77 4.70 6.90
CA ILE A 259 2.23 5.31 5.68
C ILE A 259 2.76 4.57 4.46
N HIS A 260 1.89 4.31 3.49
CA HIS A 260 2.27 3.94 2.14
C HIS A 260 2.33 5.18 1.25
N GLY A 261 3.53 5.62 0.97
CA GLY A 261 3.83 6.65 -0.01
C GLY A 261 3.74 6.06 -1.41
N LYS A 262 2.50 5.77 -1.85
CA LYS A 262 2.22 5.26 -3.19
C LYS A 262 2.64 6.26 -4.25
N PHE A 263 3.29 5.79 -5.32
CA PHE A 263 3.63 6.61 -6.47
C PHE A 263 3.71 5.79 -7.75
N PHE A 264 3.59 6.45 -8.89
CA PHE A 264 3.46 5.82 -10.20
C PHE A 264 4.57 6.25 -11.15
N GLY A 265 4.73 7.55 -11.36
CA GLY A 265 5.70 8.14 -12.25
C GLY A 265 6.04 9.56 -11.83
N PHE A 266 6.84 10.24 -12.66
CA PHE A 266 7.26 11.61 -12.39
C PHE A 266 7.10 12.48 -13.64
N ASP A 267 6.67 13.72 -13.42
CA ASP A 267 6.68 14.76 -14.44
C ASP A 267 8.11 15.26 -14.76
N ALA A 268 8.21 16.20 -15.70
CA ALA A 268 9.48 16.78 -16.12
C ALA A 268 10.21 17.54 -15.00
N ASP A 269 9.49 18.02 -14.00
CA ASP A 269 10.02 18.75 -12.85
C ASP A 269 10.38 17.81 -11.68
N GLY A 270 10.20 16.51 -11.85
CA GLY A 270 10.50 15.49 -10.86
C GLY A 270 9.49 15.46 -9.71
N ASN A 271 8.24 15.88 -9.95
CA ASN A 271 7.13 15.67 -9.03
C ASN A 271 6.36 14.41 -9.42
N GLU A 272 5.73 13.78 -8.44
CA GLU A 272 4.84 12.66 -8.71
C GLU A 272 3.67 13.12 -9.58
N GLU A 273 3.36 12.35 -10.63
CA GLU A 273 2.49 12.79 -11.72
C GLU A 273 0.99 12.76 -11.40
N ALA A 274 0.57 11.95 -10.42
CA ALA A 274 -0.85 11.71 -10.12
C ALA A 274 -1.27 12.07 -8.69
N ILE A 275 -0.35 12.05 -7.72
CA ILE A 275 -0.63 12.27 -6.31
C ILE A 275 -0.02 13.61 -5.87
N ASP A 276 -0.80 14.40 -5.11
CA ASP A 276 -0.36 15.73 -4.65
C ASP A 276 0.50 15.63 -3.38
N TYR A 277 1.73 15.21 -3.52
CA TYR A 277 2.70 15.12 -2.43
C TYR A 277 2.95 16.45 -1.72
N PRO A 278 3.01 17.61 -2.41
CA PRO A 278 3.08 18.92 -1.76
C PRO A 278 1.90 19.24 -0.83
N ALA A 279 0.71 18.73 -1.12
CA ALA A 279 -0.44 18.89 -0.22
C ALA A 279 -0.45 17.84 0.90
N LEU A 280 0.02 16.61 0.65
CA LEU A 280 -0.04 15.51 1.61
C LEU A 280 1.05 15.57 2.68
N LEU A 281 2.31 15.69 2.28
CA LEU A 281 3.42 15.55 3.23
C LEU A 281 3.41 16.59 4.37
N PRO A 282 3.07 17.88 4.13
CA PRO A 282 2.94 18.83 5.21
C PRO A 282 1.84 18.45 6.22
N LEU A 283 0.72 17.86 5.80
CA LEU A 283 -0.34 17.45 6.72
C LEU A 283 0.16 16.45 7.76
N PHE A 284 0.93 15.45 7.31
CA PHE A 284 1.50 14.44 8.20
C PHE A 284 2.64 14.99 9.06
N ARG A 285 3.52 15.83 8.49
CA ARG A 285 4.59 16.49 9.24
C ARG A 285 4.02 17.38 10.36
N ASP A 286 3.07 18.22 10.01
CA ASP A 286 2.53 19.24 10.92
C ASP A 286 1.59 18.65 11.99
N SER A 287 1.05 17.43 11.73
CA SER A 287 0.33 16.63 12.74
C SER A 287 1.25 15.99 13.80
N GLY A 288 2.57 16.09 13.62
CA GLY A 288 3.56 15.47 14.51
C GLY A 288 3.80 13.99 14.27
N PHE A 289 3.39 13.43 13.11
CA PHE A 289 3.71 12.04 12.78
C PHE A 289 5.22 11.87 12.62
N ASP A 290 5.82 11.04 13.48
CA ASP A 290 7.26 10.76 13.51
C ASP A 290 7.63 9.33 13.05
N GLY A 291 6.63 8.56 12.59
CA GLY A 291 6.77 7.22 12.05
C GLY A 291 7.43 7.17 10.66
N TYR A 292 7.32 6.03 10.03
CA TYR A 292 7.89 5.79 8.69
C TYR A 292 6.83 5.87 7.60
N MET A 293 7.22 6.42 6.45
CA MET A 293 6.52 6.30 5.17
C MET A 293 7.37 5.41 4.26
N SER A 294 6.80 4.29 3.82
CA SER A 294 7.41 3.41 2.81
C SER A 294 7.15 3.96 1.41
N SER A 295 8.21 4.12 0.62
CA SER A 295 8.10 4.36 -0.82
C SER A 295 7.52 3.12 -1.48
N GLU A 296 6.35 3.25 -2.10
CA GLU A 296 5.62 2.15 -2.71
C GLU A 296 5.34 2.44 -4.19
N TRP A 297 6.26 1.99 -5.03
CA TRP A 297 6.13 2.17 -6.48
C TRP A 297 5.18 1.14 -7.07
N GLU A 298 4.07 1.60 -7.62
CA GLU A 298 3.08 0.76 -8.31
C GLU A 298 3.31 0.73 -9.83
N GLY A 299 4.16 1.61 -10.35
CA GLY A 299 4.50 1.66 -11.78
C GLY A 299 5.13 0.38 -12.31
N HIS A 300 5.69 -0.47 -11.44
CA HIS A 300 6.23 -1.79 -11.80
C HIS A 300 5.21 -2.72 -12.49
N MET A 301 3.92 -2.45 -12.35
CA MET A 301 2.84 -3.21 -13.01
C MET A 301 2.77 -2.96 -14.52
N TYR A 302 3.31 -1.85 -15.01
CA TYR A 302 3.14 -1.43 -16.39
C TYR A 302 4.37 -0.72 -17.00
N SER A 303 5.44 -0.59 -16.26
CA SER A 303 6.69 0.06 -16.68
C SER A 303 7.88 -0.84 -16.40
N ASP A 304 8.85 -0.85 -17.33
CA ASP A 304 10.13 -1.54 -17.21
C ASP A 304 11.24 -0.66 -16.61
N ALA A 305 10.88 0.49 -16.00
CA ALA A 305 11.85 1.37 -15.34
C ALA A 305 12.54 0.64 -14.17
N ASP A 306 13.76 1.06 -13.84
CA ASP A 306 14.49 0.54 -12.68
C ASP A 306 13.80 0.98 -11.38
N ALA A 307 13.28 0.02 -10.62
CA ALA A 307 12.52 0.31 -9.41
C ALA A 307 13.36 1.01 -8.34
N PHE A 308 14.65 0.72 -8.23
CA PHE A 308 15.53 1.40 -7.28
C PHE A 308 15.69 2.89 -7.66
N GLU A 309 15.89 3.19 -8.95
CA GLU A 309 15.95 4.57 -9.43
C GLU A 309 14.63 5.31 -9.14
N MET A 310 13.50 4.66 -9.37
CA MET A 310 12.20 5.24 -9.10
C MET A 310 12.02 5.55 -7.61
N ILE A 311 12.45 4.67 -6.72
CA ILE A 311 12.41 4.89 -5.27
C ILE A 311 13.35 6.03 -4.86
N GLU A 312 14.57 6.10 -5.42
CA GLU A 312 15.52 7.20 -5.17
C GLU A 312 14.90 8.55 -5.53
N ARG A 313 14.29 8.65 -6.72
CA ARG A 313 13.58 9.86 -7.19
C ARG A 313 12.43 10.24 -6.27
N HIS A 314 11.62 9.25 -5.86
CA HIS A 314 10.51 9.47 -4.93
C HIS A 314 11.00 10.03 -3.59
N GLN A 315 12.02 9.42 -3.00
CA GLN A 315 12.55 9.89 -1.72
C GLN A 315 13.25 11.25 -1.85
N ALA A 316 13.91 11.53 -2.96
CA ALA A 316 14.50 12.86 -3.23
C ALA A 316 13.40 13.93 -3.29
N MET A 317 12.29 13.67 -4.00
CA MET A 317 11.11 14.54 -4.03
C MET A 317 10.55 14.75 -2.62
N CYS A 318 10.34 13.67 -1.86
CA CYS A 318 9.81 13.76 -0.50
C CYS A 318 10.71 14.59 0.42
N ARG A 319 12.02 14.41 0.37
CA ARG A 319 12.98 15.21 1.16
C ARG A 319 12.92 16.68 0.77
N ARG A 320 12.81 16.99 -0.53
CA ARG A 320 12.66 18.38 -1.03
C ARG A 320 11.40 19.04 -0.45
N ILE A 321 10.26 18.36 -0.49
CA ILE A 321 8.99 18.88 0.01
C ILE A 321 9.03 19.06 1.54
N LEU A 322 9.55 18.07 2.27
CA LEU A 322 9.65 18.12 3.73
C LEU A 322 10.64 19.17 4.25
N ALA A 323 11.63 19.56 3.44
CA ALA A 323 12.59 20.62 3.76
C ALA A 323 12.07 22.02 3.42
N ALA A 324 11.06 22.12 2.56
CA ALA A 324 10.39 23.38 2.29
C ALA A 324 9.52 23.79 3.49
N ASN A 325 9.72 25.01 3.99
CA ASN A 325 8.98 25.54 5.15
C ASN A 325 7.56 25.93 4.80
#